data_ccbb33144cb0ce5381d8fa7f3f721c2d
#
_entry.id   ccbb33144cb0ce5381d8fa7f3f721c2d
#
_cell.length_a   1.000
_cell.length_b   1.000
_cell.length_c   1.000
_cell.angle_alpha   90.00
_cell.angle_beta   90.00
_cell.angle_gamma   90.00
#
_symmetry.space_group_name_H-M   'P 1'
#
loop_
_entity.id
_entity.type
_entity.pdbx_description
1 polymer ?
#
loop_
_entity_poly.entity_id
_entity_poly.type
_entity_poly.pdbx_seq_one_letter_code
_entity_poly.pdbx_strand_id
1 'polypeptide(L)'
;MADFVRLDPPVIGEIVAICNTMLAELVAASEIGDRLSQTHGFGDFESAKQLAAGYARKGAGTPESARERIDQFIENLTALRDAFSSGGADFLDANSEWAQRLNTMGTESAF
;
A
#
# COMPACT_ATOMS: atom_id res chain seq x y z
N MET A 1 -33.79 -6.67 5.20
CA MET A 1 -33.12 -7.10 4.68
C MET A 1 -31.91 -6.96 4.98
N ALA A 2 -31.32 -7.48 4.81
CA ALA A 2 -30.20 -7.54 5.36
C ALA A 2 -29.11 -7.33 4.48
N ASP A 3 -28.99 -6.18 4.11
CA ASP A 3 -27.87 -5.85 3.29
C ASP A 3 -26.66 -5.47 4.10
N PHE A 4 -26.68 -5.69 5.42
CA PHE A 4 -25.53 -5.38 6.14
C PHE A 4 -24.72 -6.58 6.41
N VAL A 5 -23.42 -6.45 6.34
CA VAL A 5 -22.50 -7.43 6.86
C VAL A 5 -22.39 -7.19 8.34
N ARG A 6 -22.81 -8.14 9.12
CA ARG A 6 -22.69 -8.07 10.56
C ARG A 6 -21.45 -8.85 10.98
N LEU A 7 -20.50 -8.17 11.56
CA LEU A 7 -19.27 -8.81 12.03
C LEU A 7 -19.29 -8.95 13.54
N ASP A 8 -19.00 -10.15 14.01
CA ASP A 8 -18.89 -10.40 15.44
C ASP A 8 -17.58 -9.82 15.98
N PRO A 9 -17.56 -9.32 17.22
CA PRO A 9 -16.36 -8.74 17.80
C PRO A 9 -15.10 -9.58 17.71
N PRO A 10 -15.14 -10.92 17.95
CA PRO A 10 -13.94 -11.73 17.75
C PRO A 10 -13.43 -11.72 16.34
N VAL A 11 -14.32 -11.71 15.34
CA VAL A 11 -13.94 -11.67 13.92
C VAL A 11 -13.31 -10.34 13.59
N ILE A 12 -13.88 -9.25 14.11
CA ILE A 12 -13.32 -7.91 13.93
C ILE A 12 -11.88 -7.87 14.46
N GLY A 13 -11.67 -8.42 15.67
CA GLY A 13 -10.34 -8.48 16.26
C GLY A 13 -9.34 -9.25 15.43
N GLU A 14 -9.78 -10.37 14.83
CA GLU A 14 -8.94 -11.16 13.95
C GLU A 14 -8.57 -10.39 12.68
N ILE A 15 -9.53 -9.68 12.09
CA ILE A 15 -9.30 -8.88 10.90
C ILE A 15 -8.31 -7.76 11.19
N VAL A 16 -8.48 -7.08 12.32
CA VAL A 16 -7.56 -6.01 12.72
C VAL A 16 -6.16 -6.56 12.91
N ALA A 17 -6.02 -7.73 13.54
CA ALA A 17 -4.73 -8.36 13.74
C ALA A 17 -4.05 -8.70 12.41
N ILE A 18 -4.80 -9.23 11.46
CA ILE A 18 -4.30 -9.53 10.12
C ILE A 18 -3.84 -8.23 9.43
N CYS A 19 -4.64 -7.18 9.52
CA CYS A 19 -4.28 -5.89 8.95
C CYS A 19 -2.97 -5.35 9.55
N ASN A 20 -2.81 -5.47 10.87
CA ASN A 20 -1.59 -5.02 11.53
C ASN A 20 -0.37 -5.80 11.05
N THR A 21 -0.50 -7.11 10.87
CA THR A 21 0.58 -7.95 10.35
C THR A 21 0.95 -7.52 8.92
N MET A 22 -0.06 -7.33 8.08
CA MET A 22 0.17 -6.90 6.70
C MET A 22 0.81 -5.51 6.64
N LEU A 23 0.37 -4.61 7.52
CA LEU A 23 0.94 -3.26 7.57
C LEU A 23 2.43 -3.31 7.95
N ALA A 24 2.79 -4.15 8.92
CA ALA A 24 4.19 -4.30 9.30
C ALA A 24 5.03 -4.81 8.14
N GLU A 25 4.52 -5.77 7.39
CA GLU A 25 5.20 -6.30 6.21
C GLU A 25 5.32 -5.26 5.11
N LEU A 26 4.29 -4.44 4.91
CA LEU A 26 4.31 -3.38 3.91
C LEU A 26 5.30 -2.28 4.28
N VAL A 27 5.39 -1.93 5.56
CA VAL A 27 6.39 -0.96 6.02
C VAL A 27 7.80 -1.47 5.73
N ALA A 28 8.07 -2.74 6.02
CA ALA A 28 9.35 -3.35 5.72
C ALA A 28 9.64 -3.34 4.21
N ALA A 29 8.62 -3.62 3.40
CA ALA A 29 8.76 -3.58 1.94
C ALA A 29 9.02 -2.15 1.43
N SER A 30 8.37 -1.16 2.04
CA SER A 30 8.59 0.25 1.69
C SER A 30 10.04 0.65 1.96
N GLU A 31 10.61 0.19 3.08
CA GLU A 31 12.01 0.44 3.41
C GLU A 31 12.96 -0.20 2.40
N ILE A 32 12.61 -1.38 1.90
CA ILE A 32 13.39 -2.03 0.84
C ILE A 32 13.34 -1.18 -0.44
N GLY A 33 12.17 -0.68 -0.81
CA GLY A 33 12.03 0.20 -1.96
C GLY A 33 12.90 1.45 -1.82
N ASP A 34 12.91 2.02 -0.63
CA ASP A 34 13.74 3.19 -0.36
C ASP A 34 15.23 2.86 -0.51
N ARG A 35 15.66 1.70 -0.01
CA ARG A 35 17.05 1.27 -0.17
C ARG A 35 17.41 1.01 -1.63
N LEU A 36 16.46 0.56 -2.43
CA LEU A 36 16.68 0.35 -3.87
C LEU A 36 16.96 1.66 -4.60
N SER A 37 16.58 2.80 -4.02
CA SER A 37 16.90 4.10 -4.59
C SER A 37 18.37 4.47 -4.40
N GLN A 38 19.06 3.76 -3.51
CA GLN A 38 20.47 3.97 -3.24
C GLN A 38 21.27 2.96 -4.07
N THR A 39 21.65 3.36 -5.24
CA THR A 39 22.33 2.47 -6.19
C THR A 39 23.84 2.64 -6.11
N HIS A 40 24.53 1.52 -5.93
CA HIS A 40 25.98 1.47 -5.82
C HIS A 40 26.55 0.40 -6.73
N GLY A 41 27.81 0.54 -7.08
CA GLY A 41 28.52 -0.52 -7.78
C GLY A 41 28.33 -0.54 -9.27
N PHE A 42 27.69 0.47 -9.84
CA PHE A 42 27.50 0.54 -11.29
C PHE A 42 28.72 1.10 -12.03
N GLY A 43 29.62 1.78 -11.30
CA GLY A 43 30.81 2.37 -11.89
C GLY A 43 30.65 3.83 -12.28
N ASP A 44 31.70 4.37 -12.88
CA ASP A 44 31.79 5.82 -13.16
C ASP A 44 31.50 6.21 -14.59
N PHE A 45 31.22 5.25 -15.47
CA PHE A 45 30.88 5.57 -16.85
C PHE A 45 29.52 6.27 -16.90
N GLU A 46 29.35 7.16 -17.85
CA GLU A 46 28.12 7.93 -17.99
C GLU A 46 26.91 7.01 -18.16
N SER A 47 27.02 5.97 -18.99
CA SER A 47 25.95 5.02 -19.19
C SER A 47 25.62 4.26 -17.90
N ALA A 48 26.64 3.95 -17.10
CA ALA A 48 26.43 3.28 -15.82
C ALA A 48 25.70 4.18 -14.83
N LYS A 49 26.05 5.47 -14.81
CA LYS A 49 25.37 6.45 -13.95
C LYS A 49 23.91 6.63 -14.35
N GLN A 50 23.62 6.65 -15.64
CA GLN A 50 22.26 6.74 -16.15
C GLN A 50 21.45 5.51 -15.76
N LEU A 51 22.06 4.34 -15.87
CA LEU A 51 21.41 3.08 -15.49
C LEU A 51 21.11 3.06 -14.00
N ALA A 52 22.08 3.47 -13.17
CA ALA A 52 21.90 3.54 -11.72
C ALA A 52 20.76 4.49 -11.35
N ALA A 53 20.69 5.66 -11.98
CA ALA A 53 19.63 6.62 -11.76
C ALA A 53 18.26 6.05 -12.15
N GLY A 54 18.21 5.28 -13.24
CA GLY A 54 17.00 4.62 -13.68
C GLY A 54 16.50 3.61 -12.65
N TYR A 55 17.37 2.78 -12.12
CA TYR A 55 17.01 1.82 -11.08
C TYR A 55 16.62 2.52 -9.79
N ALA A 56 17.32 3.59 -9.42
CA ALA A 56 16.98 4.35 -8.23
C ALA A 56 15.54 4.88 -8.30
N ARG A 57 15.12 5.40 -9.45
CA ARG A 57 13.77 5.91 -9.64
C ARG A 57 12.71 4.83 -9.54
N LYS A 58 13.04 3.58 -9.88
CA LYS A 58 12.09 2.47 -9.71
C LYS A 58 11.87 2.15 -8.25
N GLY A 59 12.88 2.36 -7.41
CA GLY A 59 12.78 2.10 -5.99
C GLY A 59 11.99 3.16 -5.24
N ALA A 60 12.30 4.41 -5.46
CA ALA A 60 11.69 5.53 -4.74
C ALA A 60 11.86 6.84 -5.50
N GLY A 61 11.06 7.81 -5.14
CA GLY A 61 11.22 9.20 -5.59
C GLY A 61 10.25 9.67 -6.66
N THR A 62 9.43 8.79 -7.22
CA THR A 62 8.40 9.17 -8.19
C THR A 62 7.08 8.53 -7.83
N PRO A 63 5.94 9.04 -8.30
CA PRO A 63 4.64 8.43 -7.98
C PRO A 63 4.52 6.96 -8.40
N GLU A 64 5.28 6.52 -9.40
CA GLU A 64 5.25 5.15 -9.88
C GLU A 64 6.27 4.24 -9.22
N SER A 65 7.14 4.78 -8.37
CA SER A 65 8.17 4.01 -7.70
C SER A 65 7.59 3.02 -6.70
N ALA A 66 8.32 1.95 -6.43
CA ALA A 66 7.87 0.89 -5.54
C ALA A 66 7.51 1.42 -4.15
N ARG A 67 8.36 2.25 -3.56
CA ARG A 67 8.11 2.80 -2.23
C ARG A 67 6.83 3.61 -2.19
N GLU A 68 6.64 4.50 -3.16
CA GLU A 68 5.47 5.38 -3.20
C GLU A 68 4.17 4.59 -3.38
N ARG A 69 4.20 3.54 -4.20
CA ARG A 69 3.05 2.67 -4.39
C ARG A 69 2.72 1.89 -3.12
N ILE A 70 3.74 1.39 -2.44
CA ILE A 70 3.55 0.66 -1.19
C ILE A 70 3.02 1.59 -0.10
N ASP A 71 3.56 2.82 0.00
CA ASP A 71 3.10 3.80 0.98
C ASP A 71 1.63 4.15 0.76
N GLN A 72 1.20 4.26 -0.48
CA GLN A 72 -0.19 4.50 -0.83
C GLN A 72 -1.08 3.34 -0.38
N PHE A 73 -0.61 2.12 -0.56
CA PHE A 73 -1.32 0.94 -0.11
C PHE A 73 -1.42 0.89 1.41
N ILE A 74 -0.34 1.24 2.11
CA ILE A 74 -0.32 1.34 3.57
C ILE A 74 -1.38 2.30 4.06
N GLU A 75 -1.48 3.47 3.44
CA GLU A 75 -2.47 4.47 3.81
C GLU A 75 -3.89 3.91 3.68
N ASN A 76 -4.18 3.26 2.57
CA ASN A 76 -5.50 2.70 2.32
C ASN A 76 -5.82 1.54 3.28
N LEU A 77 -4.85 0.67 3.53
CA LEU A 77 -5.05 -0.46 4.44
C LEU A 77 -5.22 0.02 5.89
N THR A 78 -4.52 1.08 6.27
CA THR A 78 -4.68 1.69 7.60
C THR A 78 -6.09 2.21 7.78
N ALA A 79 -6.64 2.89 6.77
CA ALA A 79 -8.01 3.39 6.83
C ALA A 79 -9.01 2.25 6.98
N LEU A 80 -8.79 1.16 6.25
CA LEU A 80 -9.66 -0.01 6.35
C LEU A 80 -9.58 -0.65 7.73
N ARG A 81 -8.37 -0.83 8.25
CA ARG A 81 -8.17 -1.38 9.60
C ARG A 81 -8.90 -0.54 10.65
N ASP A 82 -8.75 0.78 10.55
CA ASP A 82 -9.35 1.70 11.52
C ASP A 82 -10.89 1.63 11.44
N ALA A 83 -11.43 1.47 10.25
CA ALA A 83 -12.86 1.30 10.07
C ALA A 83 -13.37 0.02 10.74
N PHE A 84 -12.63 -1.08 10.61
CA PHE A 84 -12.97 -2.31 11.32
C PHE A 84 -12.89 -2.12 12.85
N SER A 85 -11.86 -1.43 13.32
CA SER A 85 -11.70 -1.17 14.75
C SER A 85 -12.86 -0.33 15.31
N SER A 86 -13.35 0.62 14.54
CA SER A 86 -14.47 1.46 14.93
C SER A 86 -15.79 0.71 14.81
N GLY A 87 -15.86 -0.28 13.95
CA GLY A 87 -17.05 -1.08 13.70
C GLY A 87 -18.17 -0.32 13.01
N GLY A 88 -19.25 -1.01 12.74
CA GLY A 88 -20.51 -0.41 12.33
C GLY A 88 -20.47 0.48 11.11
N ALA A 89 -20.97 1.69 11.28
CA ALA A 89 -21.16 2.64 10.19
C ALA A 89 -19.83 3.00 9.52
N ASP A 90 -18.78 3.15 10.31
CA ASP A 90 -17.47 3.50 9.78
C ASP A 90 -16.94 2.42 8.84
N PHE A 91 -17.23 1.16 9.14
CA PHE A 91 -16.86 0.06 8.27
C PHE A 91 -17.54 0.18 6.91
N LEU A 92 -18.82 0.50 6.90
CA LEU A 92 -19.56 0.61 5.64
C LEU A 92 -19.03 1.75 4.79
N ASP A 93 -18.74 2.88 5.41
CA ASP A 93 -18.19 4.03 4.69
C ASP A 93 -16.81 3.73 4.13
N ALA A 94 -15.96 3.14 4.94
CA ALA A 94 -14.61 2.80 4.50
C ALA A 94 -14.62 1.75 3.39
N ASN A 95 -15.55 0.79 3.47
CA ASN A 95 -15.68 -0.23 2.43
C ASN A 95 -16.07 0.40 1.09
N SER A 96 -16.95 1.38 1.11
CA SER A 96 -17.33 2.10 -0.12
C SER A 96 -16.16 2.87 -0.69
N GLU A 97 -15.43 3.58 0.14
CA GLU A 97 -14.24 4.32 -0.31
C GLU A 97 -13.18 3.38 -0.85
N TRP A 98 -12.95 2.26 -0.18
CA TRP A 98 -11.99 1.26 -0.60
C TRP A 98 -12.35 0.71 -1.97
N ALA A 99 -13.63 0.38 -2.17
CA ALA A 99 -14.09 -0.14 -3.45
C ALA A 99 -13.88 0.88 -4.57
N GLN A 100 -14.15 2.15 -4.29
CA GLN A 100 -13.92 3.21 -5.26
C GLN A 100 -12.44 3.36 -5.61
N ARG A 101 -11.58 3.32 -4.61
CA ARG A 101 -10.14 3.44 -4.83
C ARG A 101 -9.59 2.27 -5.63
N LEU A 102 -10.02 1.05 -5.30
CA LEU A 102 -9.60 -0.12 -6.05
C LEU A 102 -10.06 -0.06 -7.50
N ASN A 103 -11.28 0.41 -7.72
CA ASN A 103 -11.81 0.55 -9.06
C ASN A 103 -10.98 1.57 -9.87
N THR A 104 -10.65 2.68 -9.26
CA THR A 104 -9.81 3.71 -9.89
C THR A 104 -8.43 3.17 -10.19
N MET A 105 -7.82 2.47 -9.25
CA MET A 105 -6.50 1.89 -9.44
C MET A 105 -6.51 0.85 -10.56
N GLY A 106 -7.55 0.02 -10.61
CA GLY A 106 -7.71 -0.95 -11.67
C GLY A 106 -7.83 -0.30 -13.03
N THR A 107 -8.57 0.79 -13.12
CA THR A 107 -8.72 1.54 -14.37
C THR A 107 -7.39 2.16 -14.80
N GLU A 108 -6.66 2.73 -13.87
CA GLU A 108 -5.35 3.33 -14.15
C GLU A 108 -4.33 2.29 -14.55
N SER A 109 -4.41 1.11 -13.97
CA SER A 109 -3.45 0.03 -14.25
C SER A 109 -3.77 -0.76 -15.48
N ALA A 110 -4.93 -0.59 -16.01
CA ALA A 110 -5.41 -1.42 -17.12
C ALA A 110 -4.72 -1.08 -18.42
N PHE A 111 -3.92 -0.22 -18.41
CA PHE A 111 -3.17 0.03 -19.53
C PHE A 111 -3.51 -0.53 -20.69
#